data_75c60b3dc10a69eeed3c3d7dbf5fdf0a
#
_entry.id   75c60b3dc10a69eeed3c3d7dbf5fdf0a
#
_cell.length_a   1.000
_cell.length_b   1.000
_cell.length_c   1.000
_cell.angle_alpha   90.00
_cell.angle_beta   90.00
_cell.angle_gamma   90.00
#
_symmetry.space_group_name_H-M   'P 1'
#
loop_
_entity.id
_entity.type
_entity.pdbx_description
1 polymer ?
#
loop_
_entity_poly.entity_id
_entity_poly.type
_entity_poly.pdbx_seq_one_letter_code
_entity_poly.pdbx_strand_id
1 'polypeptide(L)'
;MTTMVTQAADWTRVCHIKEIPVLGARQLQRPQGPAVALFRTADERVFALLDRCPHKGGPLSQGLVFGHAVACPLHNWTIALDSGQALAPDQGCSARFSVQLREGEVWLRRSELDSLGLEFAPLQAGPCGA
;
A
#
# COMPACT_ATOMS: atom_id res chain seq x y z
N MET A 1 -5.68 30.03 -8.32
CA MET A 1 -6.79 29.21 -8.70
C MET A 1 -6.40 27.97 -9.46
N THR A 2 -5.69 28.11 -10.54
CA THR A 2 -5.25 26.97 -11.33
C THR A 2 -4.39 26.01 -10.53
N THR A 3 -3.58 26.55 -9.61
CA THR A 3 -2.69 25.70 -8.80
C THR A 3 -3.47 24.69 -7.99
N MET A 4 -4.56 25.13 -7.36
CA MET A 4 -5.35 24.24 -6.53
C MET A 4 -6.01 23.16 -7.35
N VAL A 5 -6.49 23.54 -8.55
CA VAL A 5 -7.10 22.58 -9.45
C VAL A 5 -6.10 21.51 -9.86
N THR A 6 -4.86 21.93 -10.14
CA THR A 6 -3.81 20.99 -10.52
C THR A 6 -3.52 20.00 -9.41
N GLN A 7 -3.43 20.48 -8.16
CA GLN A 7 -3.15 19.60 -7.03
C GLN A 7 -4.29 18.63 -6.80
N ALA A 8 -5.51 19.12 -6.88
CA ALA A 8 -6.68 18.28 -6.70
C ALA A 8 -6.76 17.21 -7.78
N ALA A 9 -6.29 17.53 -9.00
CA ALA A 9 -6.36 16.58 -10.10
C ALA A 9 -5.46 15.38 -9.92
N ASP A 10 -4.37 15.50 -9.14
CA ASP A 10 -3.47 14.37 -8.93
C ASP A 10 -4.00 13.39 -7.88
N TRP A 11 -4.90 13.83 -7.02
CA TRP A 11 -5.49 12.96 -6.02
C TRP A 11 -6.81 12.41 -6.54
N THR A 12 -6.99 11.10 -6.41
CA THR A 12 -8.23 10.46 -6.84
C THR A 12 -8.84 9.70 -5.67
N ARG A 13 -10.13 9.85 -5.49
CA ARG A 13 -10.85 9.12 -4.46
C ARG A 13 -11.00 7.67 -4.89
N VAL A 14 -10.65 6.74 -3.99
CA VAL A 14 -10.72 5.33 -4.34
C VAL A 14 -11.77 4.57 -3.54
N CYS A 15 -12.00 4.93 -2.27
CA CYS A 15 -13.04 4.28 -1.47
C CYS A 15 -13.24 5.05 -0.19
N HIS A 16 -14.22 4.61 0.61
CA HIS A 16 -14.40 5.10 1.97
C HIS A 16 -13.71 4.15 2.94
N ILE A 17 -13.20 4.66 4.06
CA ILE A 17 -12.49 3.83 5.03
C ILE A 17 -13.36 2.67 5.51
N LYS A 18 -14.69 2.86 5.56
CA LYS A 18 -15.60 1.81 5.98
C LYS A 18 -15.63 0.63 5.03
N GLU A 19 -15.15 0.81 3.81
CA GLU A 19 -15.06 -0.28 2.83
C GLU A 19 -13.83 -1.14 3.01
N ILE A 20 -12.94 -0.76 3.94
CA ILE A 20 -11.78 -1.55 4.30
C ILE A 20 -12.04 -2.16 5.67
N PRO A 21 -11.99 -3.48 5.83
CA PRO A 21 -12.22 -4.08 7.15
C PRO A 21 -11.20 -3.58 8.18
N VAL A 22 -11.64 -3.39 9.41
CA VAL A 22 -10.71 -3.04 10.50
C VAL A 22 -9.69 -4.15 10.66
N LEU A 23 -8.42 -3.80 10.78
CA LEU A 23 -7.32 -4.75 10.84
C LEU A 23 -7.33 -5.68 9.64
N GLY A 24 -7.75 -5.15 8.51
CA GLY A 24 -7.83 -5.90 7.26
C GLY A 24 -7.38 -5.07 6.09
N ALA A 25 -7.75 -5.53 4.91
CA ALA A 25 -7.27 -4.91 3.68
C ALA A 25 -8.32 -5.02 2.58
N ARG A 26 -8.17 -4.15 1.59
CA ARG A 26 -8.96 -4.16 0.37
C ARG A 26 -8.01 -4.01 -0.80
N GLN A 27 -8.24 -4.79 -1.86
CA GLN A 27 -7.47 -4.65 -3.09
C GLN A 27 -8.03 -3.55 -3.96
N LEU A 28 -7.15 -2.76 -4.54
CA LEU A 28 -7.49 -1.79 -5.56
C LEU A 28 -6.85 -2.23 -6.85
N GLN A 29 -7.68 -2.63 -7.82
CA GLN A 29 -7.17 -3.01 -9.13
C GLN A 29 -6.82 -1.76 -9.92
N ARG A 30 -5.81 -1.88 -10.76
CA ARG A 30 -5.43 -0.78 -11.64
C ARG A 30 -5.19 -1.33 -13.04
N PRO A 31 -5.22 -0.44 -14.05
CA PRO A 31 -5.11 -0.90 -15.45
C PRO A 31 -3.82 -1.64 -15.75
N GLN A 32 -2.73 -1.26 -15.10
CA GLN A 32 -1.43 -1.86 -15.34
C GLN A 32 -0.77 -2.19 -14.02
N GLY A 33 -0.05 -3.31 -14.01
CA GLY A 33 0.73 -3.70 -12.85
C GLY A 33 -0.09 -4.41 -11.79
N PRO A 34 0.57 -4.88 -10.73
CA PRO A 34 -0.11 -5.57 -9.64
C PRO A 34 -1.08 -4.64 -8.90
N ALA A 35 -2.06 -5.24 -8.25
CA ALA A 35 -3.02 -4.49 -7.45
C ALA A 35 -2.33 -3.76 -6.30
N VAL A 36 -3.01 -2.75 -5.78
CA VAL A 36 -2.59 -2.02 -4.60
C VAL A 36 -3.42 -2.52 -3.43
N ALA A 37 -2.78 -2.78 -2.30
CA ALA A 37 -3.47 -3.19 -1.09
C ALA A 37 -3.68 -1.98 -0.19
N LEU A 38 -4.92 -1.75 0.22
CA LEU A 38 -5.27 -0.69 1.16
C LEU A 38 -5.52 -1.33 2.51
N PHE A 39 -4.76 -0.92 3.52
CA PHE A 39 -4.83 -1.50 4.86
C PHE A 39 -5.45 -0.52 5.83
N ARG A 40 -6.26 -1.03 6.74
CA ARG A 40 -6.89 -0.22 7.79
C ARG A 40 -6.43 -0.75 9.15
N THR A 41 -5.82 0.13 9.95
CA THR A 41 -5.31 -0.25 11.25
C THR A 41 -6.37 -0.02 12.33
N ALA A 42 -6.10 -0.53 13.53
CA ALA A 42 -7.03 -0.40 14.65
C ALA A 42 -7.23 1.06 15.06
N ASP A 43 -6.22 1.90 14.86
CA ASP A 43 -6.31 3.32 15.18
C ASP A 43 -6.83 4.15 14.01
N GLU A 44 -7.51 3.49 13.05
CA GLU A 44 -8.22 4.13 11.95
C GLU A 44 -7.31 4.88 11.00
N ARG A 45 -6.12 4.34 10.74
CA ARG A 45 -5.22 4.83 9.71
C ARG A 45 -5.30 3.94 8.49
N VAL A 46 -5.05 4.52 7.33
CA VAL A 46 -5.05 3.79 6.07
C VAL A 46 -3.67 3.91 5.44
N PHE A 47 -3.14 2.76 5.02
CA PHE A 47 -1.86 2.69 4.32
C PHE A 47 -2.05 1.94 3.03
N ALA A 48 -1.22 2.23 2.03
CA ALA A 48 -1.32 1.59 0.73
C ALA A 48 0.04 1.08 0.31
N LEU A 49 0.10 -0.22 0.01
CA LEU A 49 1.31 -0.87 -0.48
C LEU A 49 0.99 -1.64 -1.74
N LEU A 50 2.01 -1.90 -2.56
CA LEU A 50 1.86 -2.86 -3.63
C LEU A 50 1.43 -4.19 -3.02
N ASP A 51 0.44 -4.85 -3.63
CA ASP A 51 -0.12 -6.08 -3.06
C ASP A 51 0.76 -7.28 -3.41
N ARG A 52 2.04 -7.16 -3.10
CA ARG A 52 3.04 -8.20 -3.34
C ARG A 52 4.08 -8.14 -2.24
N CYS A 53 4.30 -9.27 -1.60
CA CYS A 53 5.35 -9.39 -0.60
C CYS A 53 6.71 -9.37 -1.30
N PRO A 54 7.67 -8.59 -0.80
CA PRO A 54 8.98 -8.52 -1.44
C PRO A 54 9.73 -9.85 -1.44
N HIS A 55 9.31 -10.80 -0.60
CA HIS A 55 9.95 -12.12 -0.55
C HIS A 55 9.61 -12.95 -1.78
N LYS A 56 8.34 -13.32 -1.94
CA LYS A 56 7.93 -14.21 -3.02
C LYS A 56 6.66 -13.77 -3.73
N GLY A 57 6.29 -12.51 -3.58
CA GLY A 57 5.14 -11.99 -4.28
C GLY A 57 3.80 -12.39 -3.71
N GLY A 58 3.77 -12.89 -2.48
CA GLY A 58 2.52 -13.25 -1.85
C GLY A 58 1.62 -12.04 -1.68
N PRO A 59 0.30 -12.21 -1.73
CA PRO A 59 -0.62 -11.08 -1.64
C PRO A 59 -0.70 -10.55 -0.22
N LEU A 60 -0.13 -9.35 0.00
CA LEU A 60 -0.13 -8.74 1.32
C LEU A 60 -1.54 -8.47 1.82
N SER A 61 -2.49 -8.25 0.90
CA SER A 61 -3.89 -8.02 1.28
C SER A 61 -4.51 -9.23 1.99
N GLN A 62 -3.93 -10.41 1.83
CA GLN A 62 -4.39 -11.62 2.50
C GLN A 62 -3.69 -11.83 3.84
N GLY A 63 -2.77 -10.93 4.20
CA GLY A 63 -1.99 -11.08 5.42
C GLY A 63 -2.71 -10.60 6.66
N LEU A 64 -2.04 -10.74 7.78
CA LEU A 64 -2.56 -10.35 9.09
C LEU A 64 -2.06 -8.96 9.44
N VAL A 65 -2.98 -8.02 9.64
CA VAL A 65 -2.64 -6.65 10.01
C VAL A 65 -2.61 -6.54 11.54
N PHE A 66 -1.52 -5.97 12.07
CA PHE A 66 -1.40 -5.72 13.50
C PHE A 66 -0.53 -4.49 13.70
N GLY A 67 -0.93 -3.62 14.62
CA GLY A 67 -0.26 -2.33 14.78
C GLY A 67 -0.22 -1.60 13.44
N HIS A 68 0.96 -1.18 13.02
CA HIS A 68 1.16 -0.58 11.70
C HIS A 68 2.01 -1.50 10.82
N ALA A 69 1.66 -2.80 10.83
CA ALA A 69 2.41 -3.80 10.07
C ALA A 69 1.47 -4.85 9.52
N VAL A 70 1.94 -5.61 8.55
CA VAL A 70 1.21 -6.75 8.00
C VAL A 70 2.16 -7.93 7.88
N ALA A 71 1.67 -9.11 8.28
CA ALA A 71 2.41 -10.36 8.12
C ALA A 71 1.98 -11.02 6.82
N CYS A 72 2.95 -11.28 5.94
CA CYS A 72 2.68 -11.93 4.67
C CYS A 72 2.17 -13.34 4.90
N PRO A 73 1.13 -13.79 4.16
CA PRO A 73 0.62 -15.14 4.35
C PRO A 73 1.63 -16.22 3.93
N LEU A 74 2.64 -15.86 3.14
CA LEU A 74 3.70 -16.78 2.76
C LEU A 74 4.91 -16.51 3.64
N HIS A 75 5.24 -17.41 4.54
CA HIS A 75 6.45 -17.36 5.37
C HIS A 75 6.46 -16.25 6.44
N ASN A 76 5.35 -15.59 6.67
CA ASN A 76 5.18 -14.64 7.78
C ASN A 76 6.19 -13.50 7.82
N TRP A 77 6.67 -13.07 6.67
CA TRP A 77 7.44 -11.83 6.64
C TRP A 77 6.56 -10.68 7.13
N THR A 78 7.12 -9.84 7.99
CA THR A 78 6.41 -8.70 8.52
C THR A 78 6.85 -7.45 7.79
N ILE A 79 5.90 -6.72 7.22
CA ILE A 79 6.15 -5.53 6.43
C ILE A 79 5.57 -4.34 7.17
N ALA A 80 6.39 -3.31 7.39
CA ALA A 80 5.90 -2.08 8.00
C ALA A 80 5.01 -1.34 7.00
N LEU A 81 3.80 -0.98 7.43
CA LEU A 81 2.85 -0.34 6.53
C LEU A 81 3.25 1.10 6.21
N ASP A 82 3.91 1.77 7.13
CA ASP A 82 4.26 3.17 6.95
C ASP A 82 5.46 3.36 6.03
N SER A 83 6.26 2.34 5.81
CA SER A 83 7.46 2.44 4.97
C SER A 83 7.49 1.42 3.84
N GLY A 84 6.75 0.34 3.96
CA GLY A 84 6.83 -0.77 3.01
C GLY A 84 8.02 -1.67 3.23
N GLN A 85 8.77 -1.45 4.28
CA GLN A 85 10.01 -2.18 4.54
C GLN A 85 9.76 -3.46 5.31
N ALA A 86 10.44 -4.54 4.89
CA ALA A 86 10.44 -5.76 5.68
C ALA A 86 11.18 -5.52 6.99
N LEU A 87 10.62 -6.03 8.09
CA LEU A 87 11.26 -5.90 9.40
C LEU A 87 12.32 -6.96 9.57
N ALA A 88 13.37 -6.61 10.33
CA ALA A 88 14.49 -7.51 10.57
C ALA A 88 13.98 -8.84 11.13
N PRO A 89 14.58 -9.98 10.80
CA PRO A 89 15.84 -10.12 10.04
C PRO A 89 15.65 -10.11 8.51
N ASP A 90 14.43 -9.94 8.03
CA ASP A 90 14.14 -9.95 6.60
C ASP A 90 14.57 -8.64 5.95
N GLN A 91 14.78 -8.68 4.65
CA GLN A 91 15.19 -7.51 3.88
C GLN A 91 14.38 -7.40 2.62
N GLY A 92 14.07 -6.17 2.26
CA GLY A 92 13.31 -5.89 1.06
C GLY A 92 12.19 -4.92 1.37
N CYS A 93 11.49 -4.50 0.33
CA CYS A 93 10.38 -3.59 0.52
C CYS A 93 9.35 -3.73 -0.58
N SER A 94 8.12 -3.39 -0.22
CA SER A 94 7.02 -3.25 -1.16
C SER A 94 6.83 -1.77 -1.46
N ALA A 95 6.43 -1.46 -2.68
CA ALA A 95 6.20 -0.06 -3.05
C ALA A 95 5.10 0.52 -2.18
N ARG A 96 5.33 1.73 -1.66
CA ARG A 96 4.38 2.43 -0.80
C ARG A 96 3.75 3.57 -1.59
N PHE A 97 2.43 3.66 -1.50
CA PHE A 97 1.66 4.69 -2.17
C PHE A 97 1.23 5.75 -1.17
N SER A 98 1.20 7.00 -1.59
CA SER A 98 0.75 8.10 -0.74
C SER A 98 -0.75 8.02 -0.53
N VAL A 99 -1.19 8.26 0.70
CA VAL A 99 -2.60 8.18 1.07
C VAL A 99 -3.00 9.48 1.76
N GLN A 100 -4.19 9.98 1.41
CA GLN A 100 -4.84 11.02 2.20
C GLN A 100 -6.20 10.50 2.64
N LEU A 101 -6.52 10.75 3.90
CA LEU A 101 -7.81 10.40 4.46
C LEU A 101 -8.54 11.70 4.75
N ARG A 102 -9.63 11.96 4.03
CA ARG A 102 -10.40 13.19 4.15
C ARG A 102 -11.85 12.84 4.46
N GLU A 103 -12.31 13.15 5.65
CA GLU A 103 -13.69 12.90 6.06
C GLU A 103 -14.10 11.46 5.79
N GLY A 104 -13.20 10.53 6.10
CA GLY A 104 -13.46 9.11 5.90
C GLY A 104 -13.20 8.62 4.49
N GLU A 105 -12.90 9.50 3.55
CA GLU A 105 -12.65 9.10 2.17
C GLU A 105 -11.18 8.90 1.93
N VAL A 106 -10.83 7.84 1.23
CA VAL A 106 -9.45 7.44 0.95
C VAL A 106 -9.07 7.95 -0.44
N TRP A 107 -7.97 8.70 -0.49
CA TRP A 107 -7.47 9.29 -1.73
C TRP A 107 -6.04 8.82 -1.98
N LEU A 108 -5.75 8.45 -3.20
CA LEU A 108 -4.41 8.10 -3.65
C LEU A 108 -3.98 9.03 -4.78
N ARG A 109 -2.68 9.11 -5.00
CA ARG A 109 -2.16 9.92 -6.10
C ARG A 109 -2.23 9.15 -7.40
N ARG A 110 -2.87 9.76 -8.40
CA ARG A 110 -3.02 9.13 -9.70
C ARG A 110 -1.66 8.88 -10.35
N SER A 111 -0.74 9.81 -10.20
CA SER A 111 0.59 9.65 -10.80
C SER A 111 1.29 8.41 -10.26
N GLU A 112 1.12 8.12 -8.97
CA GLU A 112 1.69 6.91 -8.39
C GLU A 112 0.98 5.66 -8.88
N LEU A 113 -0.34 5.72 -8.99
CA LEU A 113 -1.11 4.59 -9.49
C LEU A 113 -0.74 4.23 -10.93
N ASP A 114 -0.34 5.23 -11.71
CA ASP A 114 -0.01 5.03 -13.11
C ASP A 114 1.43 4.59 -13.33
N SER A 115 2.31 4.82 -12.36
CA SER A 115 3.74 4.60 -12.59
C SER A 115 4.44 3.76 -11.53
N LEU A 116 3.93 3.73 -10.29
CA LEU A 116 4.66 3.11 -9.20
C LEU A 116 4.35 1.62 -9.12
N GLY A 117 5.42 0.81 -9.02
CA GLY A 117 5.26 -0.61 -8.82
C GLY A 117 4.59 -1.33 -9.98
N LEU A 118 4.82 -0.88 -11.20
CA LEU A 118 4.21 -1.54 -12.36
C LEU A 118 4.84 -2.91 -12.62
N GLU A 119 6.13 -3.04 -12.34
CA GLU A 119 6.83 -4.29 -12.48
C GLU A 119 7.25 -4.78 -11.11
N PHE A 120 7.04 -6.05 -10.87
CA PHE A 120 7.38 -6.65 -9.60
C PHE A 120 8.48 -7.69 -9.77
N ALA A 121 9.55 -7.54 -8.98
CA ALA A 121 10.61 -8.53 -8.92
C ALA A 121 10.78 -8.93 -7.46
N PRO A 122 10.47 -10.17 -7.10
CA PRO A 122 10.63 -10.61 -5.71
C PRO A 122 12.09 -10.56 -5.27
N LEU A 123 12.30 -10.43 -3.97
CA LEU A 123 13.63 -10.38 -3.38
C LEU A 123 14.47 -9.24 -3.94
N GLN A 124 13.85 -8.09 -4.06
CA GLN A 124 14.58 -6.90 -4.45
C GLN A 124 15.62 -6.59 -3.38
N ALA A 125 16.87 -6.56 -3.79
CA ALA A 125 17.96 -6.21 -2.89
C ALA A 125 18.10 -4.69 -2.86
N GLY A 126 18.58 -4.21 -1.73
CA GLY A 126 18.89 -2.80 -1.61
C GLY A 126 17.88 -2.03 -0.77
N PRO A 127 18.15 -0.75 -0.56
CA PRO A 127 17.30 0.06 0.30
C PRO A 127 15.96 0.36 -0.37
N CYS A 128 14.95 0.45 0.46
CA CYS A 128 13.62 0.77 0.02
C CYS A 128 13.49 2.25 -0.30
N GLY A 129 12.64 2.57 -1.24
CA GLY A 129 12.32 3.93 -1.54
C GLY A 129 13.39 4.68 -2.29
N ALA A 130 14.33 3.97 -2.81
CA ALA A 130 15.41 4.59 -3.57
C ALA A 130 14.92 5.17 -4.89
#